data_a915d3c6f96aaacb878663aa0cc57ae8
#
_entry.id   a915d3c6f96aaacb878663aa0cc57ae8
#
_cell.length_a   1.000
_cell.length_b   1.000
_cell.length_c   1.000
_cell.angle_alpha   90.00
_cell.angle_beta   90.00
_cell.angle_gamma   90.00
#
_symmetry.space_group_name_H-M   'P 1'
#
loop_
_entity.id
_entity.type
_entity.pdbx_description
1 polymer ?
#
loop_
_entity_poly.entity_id
_entity_poly.type
_entity_poly.pdbx_seq_one_letter_code
_entity_poly.pdbx_strand_id
1 'polypeptide(L)'
;VITLLDVAPTDRVLEIGFGPGIAIREAAARATEGLVCGVDHSEVMLRQARRRNAGAIRAGRVDLRLATADRLPNFDAQFDKVLAVNSMGFWDDPVACLRALRSLLRPGGRIAIASQPRSPGATTETSRQAGEDMATCLVEARFSDMQIETLPLKPPVVCVLATNAAPWTVASDIQATSDLRKRLQK
;
A
#
# COMPACT_ATOMS: atom_id res chain seq x y z
N VAL A 1 10.03 -0.17 -2.55
CA VAL A 1 8.60 -0.40 -2.23
C VAL A 1 7.85 -0.83 -3.48
N ILE A 2 7.84 -0.04 -4.55
CA ILE A 2 7.10 -0.36 -5.79
C ILE A 2 7.49 -1.73 -6.37
N THR A 3 8.77 -2.09 -6.33
CA THR A 3 9.26 -3.41 -6.77
C THR A 3 8.72 -4.55 -5.90
N LEU A 4 8.67 -4.35 -4.57
CA LEU A 4 8.14 -5.33 -3.61
C LEU A 4 6.63 -5.50 -3.76
N LEU A 5 5.92 -4.42 -4.10
CA LEU A 5 4.48 -4.45 -4.32
C LEU A 5 4.09 -5.19 -5.61
N ASP A 6 5.05 -5.39 -6.51
CA ASP A 6 4.88 -6.10 -7.79
C ASP A 6 3.73 -5.53 -8.63
N VAL A 7 3.90 -4.25 -9.03
CA VAL A 7 2.91 -3.53 -9.84
C VAL A 7 2.93 -4.05 -11.27
N ALA A 8 1.79 -4.58 -11.72
CA ALA A 8 1.56 -5.06 -13.09
C ALA A 8 1.16 -3.92 -14.04
N PRO A 9 1.32 -4.10 -15.38
CA PRO A 9 0.97 -3.08 -16.37
C PRO A 9 -0.47 -2.59 -16.31
N THR A 10 -1.42 -3.44 -15.96
CA THR A 10 -2.86 -3.14 -15.91
C THR A 10 -3.36 -2.72 -14.54
N ASP A 11 -2.50 -2.70 -13.49
CA ASP A 11 -2.92 -2.44 -12.12
C ASP A 11 -3.48 -1.03 -11.93
N ARG A 12 -4.51 -0.94 -11.10
CA ARG A 12 -4.96 0.30 -10.47
C ARG A 12 -4.25 0.44 -9.14
N VAL A 13 -3.47 1.49 -8.99
CA VAL A 13 -2.59 1.73 -7.83
C VAL A 13 -3.04 2.98 -7.08
N LEU A 14 -3.11 2.94 -5.75
CA LEU A 14 -3.38 4.10 -4.90
C LEU A 14 -2.21 4.37 -3.96
N GLU A 15 -1.68 5.57 -3.95
CA GLU A 15 -0.69 6.05 -2.97
C GLU A 15 -1.30 7.01 -1.96
N ILE A 16 -1.06 6.76 -0.67
CA ILE A 16 -1.49 7.61 0.44
C ILE A 16 -0.31 8.40 0.97
N GLY A 17 -0.39 9.74 0.88
CA GLY A 17 0.71 10.64 1.22
C GLY A 17 1.81 10.61 0.18
N PHE A 18 1.45 10.94 -1.07
CA PHE A 18 2.39 10.82 -2.21
C PHE A 18 3.57 11.80 -2.16
N GLY A 19 3.55 12.79 -1.26
CA GLY A 19 4.61 13.78 -1.15
C GLY A 19 4.95 14.43 -2.49
N PRO A 20 6.24 14.54 -2.87
CA PRO A 20 6.63 15.13 -4.15
C PRO A 20 6.36 14.22 -5.36
N GLY A 21 5.66 13.07 -5.21
CA GLY A 21 5.21 12.19 -6.30
C GLY A 21 6.28 11.32 -6.93
N ILE A 22 7.28 10.88 -6.16
CA ILE A 22 8.35 10.00 -6.66
C ILE A 22 7.80 8.58 -6.89
N ALA A 23 7.11 8.01 -5.90
CA ALA A 23 6.56 6.65 -6.03
C ALA A 23 5.38 6.61 -7.02
N ILE A 24 4.59 7.70 -7.14
CA ILE A 24 3.60 7.87 -8.23
C ILE A 24 4.28 7.67 -9.60
N ARG A 25 5.41 8.35 -9.84
CA ARG A 25 6.14 8.24 -11.12
C ARG A 25 6.62 6.81 -11.39
N GLU A 26 7.15 6.16 -10.36
CA GLU A 26 7.64 4.79 -10.46
C GLU A 26 6.50 3.79 -10.68
N ALA A 27 5.37 3.97 -10.01
CA ALA A 27 4.17 3.17 -10.21
C ALA A 27 3.61 3.36 -11.63
N ALA A 28 3.49 4.60 -12.11
CA ALA A 28 3.01 4.91 -13.46
C ALA A 28 3.94 4.41 -14.58
N ALA A 29 5.23 4.23 -14.30
CA ALA A 29 6.17 3.63 -15.23
C ALA A 29 5.96 2.10 -15.36
N ARG A 30 5.34 1.45 -14.38
CA ARG A 30 4.99 0.02 -14.42
C ARG A 30 3.54 -0.21 -14.86
N ALA A 31 2.58 0.54 -14.29
CA ALA A 31 1.17 0.49 -14.65
C ALA A 31 0.93 1.23 -15.98
N THR A 32 1.50 0.72 -17.07
CA THR A 32 1.51 1.38 -18.39
C THR A 32 0.13 1.41 -19.05
N GLU A 33 -0.74 0.46 -18.72
CA GLU A 33 -2.13 0.32 -19.17
C GLU A 33 -3.14 0.53 -18.05
N GLY A 34 -2.65 0.71 -16.82
CA GLY A 34 -3.41 0.91 -15.60
C GLY A 34 -3.61 2.39 -15.24
N LEU A 35 -4.01 2.60 -14.00
CA LEU A 35 -4.23 3.95 -13.44
C LEU A 35 -3.53 4.07 -12.08
N VAL A 36 -2.78 5.15 -11.88
CA VAL A 36 -2.18 5.48 -10.58
C VAL A 36 -2.91 6.68 -10.00
N CYS A 37 -3.61 6.46 -8.89
CA CYS A 37 -4.21 7.51 -8.09
C CYS A 37 -3.30 7.85 -6.90
N GLY A 38 -3.37 9.07 -6.43
CA GLY A 38 -2.68 9.45 -5.20
C GLY A 38 -3.45 10.52 -4.43
N VAL A 39 -3.37 10.47 -3.10
CA VAL A 39 -3.87 11.51 -2.22
C VAL A 39 -2.75 12.05 -1.33
N ASP A 40 -2.77 13.35 -1.08
CA ASP A 40 -1.90 14.03 -0.13
C ASP A 40 -2.63 15.25 0.44
N HIS A 41 -2.40 15.57 1.70
CA HIS A 41 -3.04 16.70 2.37
C HIS A 41 -2.39 18.06 2.05
N SER A 42 -1.17 18.02 1.48
CA SER A 42 -0.36 19.22 1.22
C SER A 42 -0.53 19.73 -0.19
N GLU A 43 -1.06 20.95 -0.34
CA GLU A 43 -1.11 21.62 -1.64
C GLU A 43 0.29 21.84 -2.27
N VAL A 44 1.31 22.01 -1.43
CA VAL A 44 2.70 22.15 -1.92
C VAL A 44 3.16 20.86 -2.56
N MET A 45 2.90 19.73 -1.91
CA MET A 45 3.24 18.40 -2.44
C MET A 45 2.43 18.10 -3.71
N LEU A 46 1.14 18.42 -3.72
CA LEU A 46 0.30 18.26 -4.91
C LEU A 46 0.85 19.04 -6.11
N ARG A 47 1.27 20.29 -5.92
CA ARG A 47 1.89 21.08 -7.01
C ARG A 47 3.19 20.47 -7.51
N GLN A 48 4.05 19.98 -6.60
CA GLN A 48 5.31 19.33 -6.97
C GLN A 48 5.08 18.01 -7.70
N ALA A 49 4.19 17.16 -7.17
CA ALA A 49 3.85 15.88 -7.76
C ALA A 49 3.22 16.03 -9.15
N ARG A 50 2.33 17.01 -9.35
CA ARG A 50 1.74 17.32 -10.66
C ARG A 50 2.79 17.73 -11.69
N ARG A 51 3.77 18.56 -11.31
CA ARG A 51 4.88 18.92 -12.20
C ARG A 51 5.71 17.69 -12.57
N ARG A 52 6.06 16.86 -11.58
CA ARG A 52 6.87 15.64 -11.78
C ARG A 52 6.19 14.62 -12.68
N ASN A 53 4.87 14.51 -12.60
CA ASN A 53 4.07 13.49 -13.28
C ASN A 53 3.26 14.06 -14.46
N ALA A 54 3.57 15.26 -14.93
CA ALA A 54 2.76 15.99 -15.92
C ALA A 54 2.48 15.20 -17.20
N GLY A 55 3.44 14.41 -17.69
CA GLY A 55 3.26 13.56 -18.87
C GLY A 55 2.23 12.44 -18.63
N ALA A 56 2.31 11.73 -17.51
CA ALA A 56 1.38 10.66 -17.16
C ALA A 56 -0.02 11.20 -16.85
N ILE A 57 -0.12 12.40 -16.24
CA ILE A 57 -1.39 13.09 -16.00
C ILE A 57 -2.06 13.45 -17.33
N ARG A 58 -1.34 14.05 -18.26
CA ARG A 58 -1.90 14.37 -19.60
C ARG A 58 -2.32 13.14 -20.40
N ALA A 59 -1.65 12.02 -20.16
CA ALA A 59 -2.00 10.74 -20.76
C ALA A 59 -3.18 10.01 -20.04
N GLY A 60 -3.78 10.62 -19.01
CA GLY A 60 -4.88 10.05 -18.25
C GLY A 60 -4.49 8.86 -17.34
N ARG A 61 -3.19 8.61 -17.13
CA ARG A 61 -2.68 7.47 -16.34
C ARG A 61 -2.36 7.81 -14.88
N VAL A 62 -2.41 9.09 -14.50
CA VAL A 62 -2.17 9.54 -13.12
C VAL A 62 -3.24 10.55 -12.73
N ASP A 63 -3.89 10.31 -11.56
CA ASP A 63 -4.86 11.23 -10.94
C ASP A 63 -4.39 11.56 -9.51
N LEU A 64 -4.13 12.85 -9.24
CA LEU A 64 -3.65 13.33 -7.93
C LEU A 64 -4.66 14.28 -7.31
N ARG A 65 -5.08 13.95 -6.07
CA ARG A 65 -6.11 14.68 -5.34
C ARG A 65 -5.59 15.21 -4.01
N LEU A 66 -6.10 16.37 -3.59
CA LEU A 66 -5.87 16.91 -2.25
C LEU A 66 -6.86 16.25 -1.29
N ALA A 67 -6.38 15.39 -0.38
CA ALA A 67 -7.17 14.72 0.63
C ALA A 67 -6.28 14.16 1.73
N THR A 68 -6.88 13.86 2.90
CA THR A 68 -6.23 13.19 4.01
C THR A 68 -6.53 11.69 4.02
N ALA A 69 -5.75 10.90 4.76
CA ALA A 69 -5.93 9.45 4.83
C ALA A 69 -7.26 9.04 5.50
N ASP A 70 -7.78 9.88 6.39
CA ASP A 70 -9.05 9.70 7.11
C ASP A 70 -10.28 10.17 6.31
N ARG A 71 -10.07 10.97 5.24
CA ARG A 71 -11.12 11.53 4.39
C ARG A 71 -10.82 11.32 2.92
N LEU A 72 -10.80 10.06 2.53
CA LEU A 72 -10.52 9.70 1.14
C LEU A 72 -11.66 10.10 0.22
N PRO A 73 -11.36 10.59 -0.99
CA PRO A 73 -12.40 10.86 -2.00
C PRO A 73 -13.02 9.56 -2.50
N ASN A 74 -14.21 9.66 -3.10
CA ASN A 74 -14.79 8.52 -3.79
C ASN A 74 -13.97 8.17 -5.04
N PHE A 75 -13.76 6.87 -5.25
CA PHE A 75 -13.14 6.30 -6.43
C PHE A 75 -14.17 5.45 -7.18
N ASP A 76 -14.05 5.44 -8.51
CA ASP A 76 -14.98 4.77 -9.43
C ASP A 76 -14.84 3.25 -9.48
N ALA A 77 -13.71 2.72 -9.03
CA ALA A 77 -13.43 1.30 -8.98
C ALA A 77 -12.39 0.96 -7.89
N GLN A 78 -12.35 -0.31 -7.50
CA GLN A 78 -11.36 -0.83 -6.55
C GLN A 78 -9.94 -0.81 -7.13
N PHE A 79 -8.96 -0.88 -6.23
CA PHE A 79 -7.54 -0.90 -6.54
C PHE A 79 -6.97 -2.32 -6.44
N ASP A 80 -5.97 -2.60 -7.24
CA ASP A 80 -5.15 -3.81 -7.17
C ASP A 80 -4.08 -3.67 -6.10
N LYS A 81 -3.51 -2.48 -5.99
CA LYS A 81 -2.39 -2.15 -5.10
C LYS A 81 -2.65 -0.85 -4.36
N VAL A 82 -2.27 -0.85 -3.09
CA VAL A 82 -2.21 0.38 -2.27
C VAL A 82 -0.80 0.51 -1.70
N LEU A 83 -0.28 1.72 -1.62
CA LEU A 83 0.98 1.98 -0.94
C LEU A 83 0.92 3.25 -0.10
N ALA A 84 1.74 3.25 0.97
CA ALA A 84 1.97 4.43 1.79
C ALA A 84 3.45 4.45 2.20
N VAL A 85 4.18 5.49 1.82
CA VAL A 85 5.62 5.60 2.09
C VAL A 85 5.88 6.80 2.99
N ASN A 86 6.37 6.55 4.20
CA ASN A 86 6.64 7.58 5.21
C ASN A 86 5.42 8.47 5.54
N SER A 87 4.20 7.97 5.41
CA SER A 87 2.98 8.75 5.63
C SER A 87 2.12 8.26 6.79
N MET A 88 2.17 6.97 7.14
CA MET A 88 1.30 6.39 8.18
C MET A 88 1.49 7.05 9.56
N GLY A 89 2.69 7.53 9.88
CA GLY A 89 2.96 8.25 11.15
C GLY A 89 2.24 9.60 11.30
N PHE A 90 1.56 10.07 10.25
CA PHE A 90 0.73 11.30 10.26
C PHE A 90 -0.77 11.01 10.28
N TRP A 91 -1.18 9.74 10.39
CA TRP A 91 -2.60 9.37 10.44
C TRP A 91 -3.09 9.37 11.89
N ASP A 92 -4.21 10.04 12.15
CA ASP A 92 -4.78 10.15 13.51
C ASP A 92 -5.21 8.78 14.06
N ASP A 93 -5.85 7.95 13.23
CA ASP A 93 -6.21 6.56 13.52
C ASP A 93 -5.72 5.65 12.37
N PRO A 94 -4.51 5.09 12.48
CA PRO A 94 -3.95 4.21 11.46
C PRO A 94 -4.81 2.99 11.15
N VAL A 95 -5.43 2.40 12.17
CA VAL A 95 -6.25 1.18 11.99
C VAL A 95 -7.55 1.50 11.24
N ALA A 96 -8.22 2.61 11.58
CA ALA A 96 -9.40 3.05 10.84
C ALA A 96 -9.07 3.40 9.39
N CYS A 97 -7.96 4.12 9.14
CA CYS A 97 -7.48 4.40 7.78
C CYS A 97 -7.19 3.12 7.01
N LEU A 98 -6.51 2.15 7.61
CA LEU A 98 -6.21 0.87 6.97
C LEU A 98 -7.48 0.06 6.65
N ARG A 99 -8.50 0.08 7.52
CA ARG A 99 -9.82 -0.54 7.24
C ARG A 99 -10.50 0.12 6.03
N ALA A 100 -10.46 1.45 5.94
CA ALA A 100 -10.98 2.17 4.79
C ALA A 100 -10.22 1.80 3.50
N LEU A 101 -8.88 1.75 3.56
CA LEU A 101 -8.04 1.33 2.44
C LEU A 101 -8.30 -0.12 2.03
N ARG A 102 -8.55 -1.01 3.00
CA ARG A 102 -8.91 -2.40 2.73
C ARG A 102 -10.22 -2.50 1.94
N SER A 103 -11.22 -1.66 2.21
CA SER A 103 -12.47 -1.64 1.45
C SER A 103 -12.31 -1.15 0.01
N LEU A 104 -11.27 -0.33 -0.26
CA LEU A 104 -10.92 0.12 -1.60
C LEU A 104 -10.07 -0.89 -2.39
N LEU A 105 -9.44 -1.84 -1.71
CA LEU A 105 -8.70 -2.92 -2.36
C LEU A 105 -9.65 -4.04 -2.79
N ARG A 106 -9.47 -4.56 -4.01
CA ARG A 106 -10.15 -5.78 -4.43
C ARG A 106 -9.75 -6.98 -3.57
N PRO A 107 -10.56 -8.04 -3.50
CA PRO A 107 -10.12 -9.31 -2.92
C PRO A 107 -8.83 -9.80 -3.60
N GLY A 108 -7.82 -10.19 -2.82
CA GLY A 108 -6.49 -10.53 -3.29
C GLY A 108 -5.60 -9.33 -3.62
N GLY A 109 -6.10 -8.10 -3.53
CA GLY A 109 -5.31 -6.88 -3.68
C GLY A 109 -4.26 -6.74 -2.56
N ARG A 110 -3.13 -6.09 -2.85
CA ARG A 110 -2.00 -5.98 -1.93
C ARG A 110 -1.77 -4.55 -1.45
N ILE A 111 -1.36 -4.41 -0.20
CA ILE A 111 -0.91 -3.15 0.39
C ILE A 111 0.58 -3.23 0.76
N ALA A 112 1.31 -2.13 0.60
CA ALA A 112 2.66 -1.94 1.10
C ALA A 112 2.75 -0.67 1.93
N ILE A 113 3.11 -0.80 3.20
CA ILE A 113 3.39 0.32 4.09
C ILE A 113 4.88 0.35 4.34
N ALA A 114 5.54 1.46 4.05
CA ALA A 114 6.98 1.61 4.25
C ALA A 114 7.31 2.80 5.14
N SER A 115 8.28 2.61 6.00
CA SER A 115 8.81 3.66 6.89
C SER A 115 10.33 3.65 6.88
N GLN A 116 10.89 4.85 6.75
CA GLN A 116 12.28 5.14 7.06
C GLN A 116 12.29 6.16 8.19
N PRO A 117 12.59 5.76 9.44
CA PRO A 117 12.67 6.71 10.55
C PRO A 117 13.69 7.81 10.24
N ARG A 118 13.30 9.07 10.42
CA ARG A 118 14.15 10.24 10.12
C ARG A 118 14.46 11.09 11.35
N SER A 119 14.08 10.62 12.54
CA SER A 119 14.41 11.27 13.80
C SER A 119 15.93 11.25 14.04
N PRO A 120 16.52 12.28 14.67
CA PRO A 120 17.90 12.23 15.11
C PRO A 120 18.14 10.99 15.98
N GLY A 121 19.20 10.23 15.69
CA GLY A 121 19.52 9.01 16.41
C GLY A 121 18.72 7.76 16.00
N ALA A 122 17.93 7.81 14.93
CA ALA A 122 17.24 6.64 14.40
C ALA A 122 18.22 5.51 14.02
N THR A 123 17.94 4.30 14.48
CA THR A 123 18.78 3.12 14.33
C THR A 123 18.06 2.01 13.56
N THR A 124 18.72 0.90 13.33
CA THR A 124 18.11 -0.33 12.82
C THR A 124 16.97 -0.81 13.74
N GLU A 125 17.16 -0.66 15.06
CA GLU A 125 16.12 -1.04 16.04
C GLU A 125 14.88 -0.15 15.91
N THR A 126 15.05 1.16 15.69
CA THR A 126 13.93 2.07 15.41
C THR A 126 13.14 1.64 14.16
N SER A 127 13.84 1.19 13.12
CA SER A 127 13.20 0.68 11.89
C SER A 127 12.47 -0.63 12.15
N ARG A 128 13.06 -1.55 12.92
CA ARG A 128 12.43 -2.83 13.29
C ARG A 128 11.12 -2.60 14.05
N GLN A 129 11.15 -1.75 15.09
CA GLN A 129 9.98 -1.41 15.87
C GLN A 129 8.87 -0.79 15.00
N ALA A 130 9.22 0.14 14.11
CA ALA A 130 8.25 0.71 13.17
C ALA A 130 7.60 -0.36 12.27
N GLY A 131 8.35 -1.39 11.88
CA GLY A 131 7.83 -2.53 11.13
C GLY A 131 6.82 -3.35 11.92
N GLU A 132 7.09 -3.63 13.18
CA GLU A 132 6.20 -4.37 14.09
C GLU A 132 4.92 -3.60 14.37
N ASP A 133 5.02 -2.29 14.61
CA ASP A 133 3.86 -1.42 14.83
C ASP A 133 2.96 -1.37 13.59
N MET A 134 3.54 -1.23 12.39
CA MET A 134 2.80 -1.29 11.13
C MET A 134 2.12 -2.64 10.91
N ALA A 135 2.81 -3.75 11.19
CA ALA A 135 2.25 -5.09 11.08
C ALA A 135 1.07 -5.30 12.03
N THR A 136 1.19 -4.83 13.28
CA THR A 136 0.12 -4.88 14.27
C THR A 136 -1.13 -4.14 13.77
N CYS A 137 -0.98 -2.91 13.27
CA CYS A 137 -2.10 -2.15 12.71
C CYS A 137 -2.75 -2.86 11.51
N LEU A 138 -1.96 -3.50 10.64
CA LEU A 138 -2.48 -4.27 9.50
C LEU A 138 -3.27 -5.50 9.95
N VAL A 139 -2.81 -6.21 11.00
CA VAL A 139 -3.58 -7.34 11.61
C VAL A 139 -4.92 -6.84 12.15
N GLU A 140 -4.91 -5.75 12.91
CA GLU A 140 -6.13 -5.17 13.48
C GLU A 140 -7.10 -4.66 12.39
N ALA A 141 -6.57 -4.23 11.26
CA ALA A 141 -7.34 -3.87 10.08
C ALA A 141 -7.77 -5.08 9.22
N ARG A 142 -7.46 -6.31 9.67
CA ARG A 142 -7.83 -7.60 9.04
C ARG A 142 -7.19 -7.85 7.67
N PHE A 143 -5.96 -7.40 7.49
CA PHE A 143 -5.10 -7.87 6.40
C PHE A 143 -4.46 -9.21 6.76
N SER A 144 -4.06 -9.98 5.75
CA SER A 144 -3.40 -11.30 5.88
C SER A 144 -2.09 -11.36 5.08
N ASP A 145 -1.43 -12.50 5.11
CA ASP A 145 -0.22 -12.83 4.32
C ASP A 145 0.88 -11.76 4.45
N MET A 146 1.16 -11.36 5.69
CA MET A 146 2.14 -10.32 5.96
C MET A 146 3.56 -10.76 5.69
N GLN A 147 4.32 -9.88 5.05
CA GLN A 147 5.75 -10.02 4.82
C GLN A 147 6.43 -8.72 5.24
N ILE A 148 7.50 -8.83 6.03
CA ILE A 148 8.30 -7.69 6.46
C ILE A 148 9.64 -7.74 5.74
N GLU A 149 9.91 -6.70 4.95
CA GLU A 149 11.14 -6.53 4.18
C GLU A 149 11.95 -5.36 4.71
N THR A 150 13.27 -5.53 4.79
CA THR A 150 14.18 -4.46 5.20
C THR A 150 15.11 -4.10 4.05
N LEU A 151 15.04 -2.84 3.61
CA LEU A 151 15.94 -2.32 2.58
C LEU A 151 17.18 -1.71 3.25
N PRO A 152 18.41 -2.05 2.78
CA PRO A 152 19.67 -1.68 3.43
C PRO A 152 20.05 -0.22 3.18
N LEU A 153 19.25 0.72 3.66
CA LEU A 153 19.55 2.15 3.69
C LEU A 153 20.02 2.58 5.09
N LYS A 154 20.38 3.83 5.28
CA LYS A 154 20.84 4.38 6.57
C LYS A 154 19.97 5.56 6.97
N PRO A 155 19.11 5.42 8.01
CA PRO A 155 18.69 4.15 8.63
C PRO A 155 17.95 3.24 7.64
N PRO A 156 17.79 1.94 7.95
CA PRO A 156 17.08 1.02 7.07
C PRO A 156 15.65 1.45 6.82
N VAL A 157 15.13 1.16 5.62
CA VAL A 157 13.69 1.26 5.34
C VAL A 157 13.07 -0.08 5.66
N VAL A 158 12.06 -0.10 6.50
CA VAL A 158 11.19 -1.26 6.70
C VAL A 158 9.94 -1.12 5.82
N CYS A 159 9.54 -2.20 5.17
CA CYS A 159 8.35 -2.28 4.35
C CYS A 159 7.52 -3.49 4.78
N VAL A 160 6.29 -3.28 5.17
CA VAL A 160 5.33 -4.34 5.47
C VAL A 160 4.38 -4.48 4.30
N LEU A 161 4.32 -5.67 3.72
CA LEU A 161 3.36 -6.04 2.68
C LEU A 161 2.27 -6.90 3.30
N ALA A 162 1.04 -6.74 2.81
CA ALA A 162 -0.08 -7.55 3.23
C ALA A 162 -1.12 -7.68 2.12
N THR A 163 -2.02 -8.64 2.26
CA THR A 163 -3.07 -8.96 1.28
C THR A 163 -4.45 -8.67 1.86
N ASN A 164 -5.35 -8.09 1.07
CA ASN A 164 -6.77 -8.09 1.35
C ASN A 164 -7.33 -9.48 1.00
N ALA A 165 -7.30 -10.42 1.95
CA ALA A 165 -7.88 -11.74 1.72
C ALA A 165 -9.33 -11.63 1.27
N ALA A 166 -9.74 -12.47 0.33
CA ALA A 166 -11.15 -12.63 0.00
C ALA A 166 -11.96 -12.96 1.28
N PRO A 167 -13.21 -12.52 1.38
CA PRO A 167 -14.07 -12.96 2.47
C PRO A 167 -14.05 -14.49 2.53
N TRP A 168 -13.78 -15.01 3.72
CA TRP A 168 -13.74 -16.44 3.93
C TRP A 168 -15.12 -17.03 3.59
N THR A 169 -15.17 -17.92 2.63
CA THR A 169 -16.40 -18.64 2.29
C THR A 169 -16.30 -20.07 2.77
N VAL A 170 -17.36 -20.63 3.34
CA VAL A 170 -17.43 -22.02 3.81
C VAL A 170 -17.04 -23.02 2.71
N ALA A 171 -17.14 -22.63 1.43
CA ALA A 171 -16.70 -23.42 0.28
C ALA A 171 -15.17 -23.64 0.24
N SER A 172 -14.37 -22.71 0.78
CA SER A 172 -12.91 -22.86 0.84
C SER A 172 -12.45 -23.91 1.84
N ASP A 173 -13.23 -24.19 2.90
CA ASP A 173 -12.95 -25.22 3.89
C ASP A 173 -13.13 -26.64 3.35
N ILE A 174 -14.17 -26.84 2.51
CA ILE A 174 -14.48 -28.15 1.94
C ILE A 174 -13.36 -28.56 0.99
N GLN A 175 -12.81 -27.62 0.23
CA GLN A 175 -11.71 -27.88 -0.70
C GLN A 175 -10.40 -28.14 0.06
N ALA A 176 -10.05 -27.31 1.06
CA ALA A 176 -8.84 -27.44 1.86
C ALA A 176 -8.83 -28.73 2.70
N THR A 177 -9.97 -29.11 3.29
CA THR A 177 -10.12 -30.38 4.02
C THR A 177 -10.10 -31.59 3.09
N SER A 178 -10.65 -31.48 1.89
CA SER A 178 -10.59 -32.54 0.87
C SER A 178 -9.14 -32.77 0.39
N ASP A 179 -8.40 -31.70 0.14
CA ASP A 179 -7.01 -31.79 -0.31
C ASP A 179 -6.06 -32.27 0.81
N LEU A 180 -6.32 -31.90 2.06
CA LEU A 180 -5.59 -32.45 3.22
C LEU A 180 -5.84 -33.96 3.40
N ARG A 181 -7.09 -34.41 3.27
CA ARG A 181 -7.42 -35.84 3.32
C ARG A 181 -6.75 -36.65 2.22
N LYS A 182 -6.67 -36.11 1.00
CA LYS A 182 -5.96 -36.75 -0.14
C LYS A 182 -4.44 -36.84 0.07
N ARG A 183 -3.85 -35.88 0.83
CA ARG A 183 -2.40 -35.89 1.15
C ARG A 183 -2.06 -36.87 2.27
N LEU A 184 -2.98 -37.13 3.19
CA LEU A 184 -2.79 -38.08 4.30
C LEU A 184 -3.08 -39.54 3.91
N GLN A 185 -3.57 -39.82 2.71
CA GLN A 185 -3.84 -41.17 2.17
C GLN A 185 -2.79 -41.63 1.16
N LYS A 186 -1.70 -40.87 0.96
CA LYS A 186 -0.51 -41.29 0.19
C LYS A 186 0.70 -41.44 1.09
#